data_0ccb698078248dd99733fef7dd907fb7
#
_entry.id   0ccb698078248dd99733fef7dd907fb7
#
_cell.length_a   1.000
_cell.length_b   1.000
_cell.length_c   1.000
_cell.angle_alpha   90.00
_cell.angle_beta   90.00
_cell.angle_gamma   90.00
#
_symmetry.space_group_name_H-M   'P 1'
#
loop_
_entity.id
_entity.type
_entity.pdbx_description
1 polymer ?
#
loop_
_entity_poly.entity_id
_entity_poly.type
_entity_poly.pdbx_seq_one_letter_code
_entity_poly.pdbx_strand_id
1 'polypeptide(L)'
;MKFSYLLWILTFCFGAAPSFAQQDSDPNATMTLHVSTRLVLLDASVLNKKTGQRIGDLTLDDLSLSEDNQPQKLTYLSTDRLPLSLVFLFDITETVHPILKPLSAAAQQVLSHLHPDDEVAVMIFTSHTTLLQDFTTDHALIEQAIAKAANAPNVPQPTHIYQDVIEATHQSLHSTLPNSRRVQVWLTDGTANAESSTPTREAGDATTIKDQASQRLLHTDVVVSALIEHSGATDALSPFLLMHLGGRFGDIAHYADLTGGPVLHTSRSEVADRFAALLDAIRQRYTIGYKPTADHPPGTLCHLRLGLDPSFAKRHPDVSVKDLIVRARQSYFR
;
A
#
# COMPACT_ATOMS: atom_id res chain seq x y z
N MET A 1 70.78 26.68 61.99
CA MET A 1 70.23 27.57 63.03
C MET A 1 68.70 27.45 63.07
N LYS A 2 68.27 27.05 64.26
CA LYS A 2 66.98 27.37 64.92
C LYS A 2 65.69 26.66 64.41
N PHE A 3 65.28 25.67 65.21
CA PHE A 3 64.12 25.58 66.10
C PHE A 3 62.80 25.31 65.40
N SER A 4 62.26 24.08 65.43
CA SER A 4 61.48 23.43 66.51
C SER A 4 60.17 24.22 66.82
N TYR A 5 59.04 23.56 66.56
CA TYR A 5 57.98 23.34 67.56
C TYR A 5 56.99 22.27 67.08
N LEU A 6 56.88 21.30 67.90
CA LEU A 6 55.94 20.17 67.95
C LEU A 6 54.57 20.71 68.43
N LEU A 7 53.52 20.43 67.77
CA LEU A 7 52.18 20.59 68.33
C LEU A 7 51.32 19.40 68.04
N TRP A 8 51.02 18.67 69.04
CA TRP A 8 50.07 17.56 69.09
C TRP A 8 48.67 18.12 69.03
N ILE A 9 47.81 17.67 68.06
CA ILE A 9 46.36 17.83 68.09
C ILE A 9 45.73 16.45 68.03
N LEU A 10 45.10 16.09 69.14
CA LEU A 10 44.21 14.93 69.30
C LEU A 10 42.97 15.15 68.43
N THR A 11 42.73 14.37 67.39
CA THR A 11 41.48 14.41 66.63
C THR A 11 40.60 13.23 67.12
N PHE A 12 39.50 13.66 67.69
CA PHE A 12 38.39 12.82 68.18
C PHE A 12 37.69 12.18 66.98
N CYS A 13 37.75 10.86 66.83
CA CYS A 13 36.94 10.13 65.85
C CYS A 13 35.49 10.08 66.31
N PHE A 14 34.62 10.88 65.67
CA PHE A 14 33.17 10.72 65.77
C PHE A 14 32.75 9.67 64.72
N GLY A 15 32.38 8.49 65.23
CA GLY A 15 31.80 7.42 64.43
C GLY A 15 30.42 7.84 63.93
N ALA A 16 30.29 8.11 62.63
CA ALA A 16 29.00 8.21 61.97
C ALA A 16 28.49 6.79 61.65
N ALA A 17 27.47 6.33 62.34
CA ALA A 17 26.73 5.14 61.99
C ALA A 17 25.95 5.38 60.67
N PRO A 18 25.96 4.44 59.71
CA PRO A 18 25.12 4.55 58.53
C PRO A 18 23.65 4.38 58.94
N SER A 19 22.86 5.43 58.82
CA SER A 19 21.40 5.32 58.87
C SER A 19 20.94 4.59 57.61
N PHE A 20 20.52 3.34 57.80
CA PHE A 20 19.73 2.66 56.79
C PHE A 20 18.40 3.40 56.69
N ALA A 21 18.23 4.19 55.64
CA ALA A 21 16.93 4.72 55.26
C ALA A 21 16.05 3.52 54.87
N GLN A 22 15.11 3.20 55.73
CA GLN A 22 14.02 2.29 55.45
C GLN A 22 13.16 2.93 54.39
N GLN A 23 13.22 2.36 53.18
CA GLN A 23 12.39 2.80 52.05
C GLN A 23 10.97 2.33 52.37
N ASP A 24 10.16 3.25 52.89
CA ASP A 24 8.72 3.04 53.04
C ASP A 24 8.16 2.70 51.68
N SER A 25 7.88 1.43 51.43
CA SER A 25 7.07 0.98 50.32
C SER A 25 5.64 1.46 50.59
N ASP A 26 5.23 2.48 49.87
CA ASP A 26 3.87 2.99 49.86
C ASP A 26 2.91 1.83 49.49
N PRO A 27 2.04 1.37 50.43
CA PRO A 27 1.14 0.26 50.16
C PRO A 27 0.03 0.63 49.13
N ASN A 28 0.01 1.87 48.67
CA ASN A 28 -0.91 2.38 47.64
C ASN A 28 -0.25 2.68 46.30
N ALA A 29 0.98 2.20 46.05
CA ALA A 29 1.54 2.29 44.71
C ALA A 29 0.66 1.45 43.76
N THR A 30 -0.32 2.09 43.18
CA THR A 30 -1.13 1.51 42.08
C THR A 30 -0.18 1.22 40.93
N MET A 31 0.17 -0.05 40.79
CA MET A 31 1.00 -0.51 39.67
C MET A 31 0.19 -0.32 38.39
N THR A 32 0.34 0.84 37.77
CA THR A 32 -0.30 1.13 36.48
C THR A 32 0.43 0.31 35.40
N LEU A 33 -0.16 -0.85 35.08
CA LEU A 33 0.31 -1.67 33.98
C LEU A 33 -0.06 -0.97 32.68
N HIS A 34 0.87 -0.25 32.06
CA HIS A 34 0.68 0.28 30.72
C HIS A 34 0.77 -0.88 29.72
N VAL A 35 -0.37 -1.54 29.46
CA VAL A 35 -0.50 -2.49 28.36
C VAL A 35 -0.72 -1.69 27.07
N SER A 36 0.35 -1.36 26.37
CA SER A 36 0.26 -0.85 25.00
C SER A 36 -0.12 -2.00 24.07
N THR A 37 -1.42 -2.15 23.81
CA THR A 37 -1.90 -3.16 22.86
C THR A 37 -1.89 -2.54 21.47
N ARG A 38 -0.87 -2.85 20.66
CA ARG A 38 -0.77 -2.37 19.29
C ARG A 38 -1.65 -3.24 18.39
N LEU A 39 -2.69 -2.65 17.84
CA LEU A 39 -3.52 -3.27 16.81
C LEU A 39 -2.91 -2.96 15.44
N VAL A 40 -2.65 -3.98 14.65
CA VAL A 40 -2.26 -3.83 13.24
C VAL A 40 -3.53 -3.98 12.41
N LEU A 41 -3.79 -2.98 11.57
CA LEU A 41 -4.90 -3.00 10.62
C LEU A 41 -4.33 -3.21 9.21
N LEU A 42 -5.00 -4.04 8.43
CA LEU A 42 -4.68 -4.27 7.03
C LEU A 42 -5.96 -4.32 6.20
N ASP A 43 -5.89 -3.74 5.03
CA ASP A 43 -6.94 -3.85 4.03
C ASP A 43 -6.78 -5.14 3.24
N ALA A 44 -7.90 -5.83 3.03
CA ALA A 44 -7.93 -7.08 2.30
C ALA A 44 -9.16 -7.16 1.38
N SER A 45 -9.04 -7.94 0.33
CA SER A 45 -10.16 -8.32 -0.51
C SER A 45 -10.10 -9.81 -0.83
N VAL A 46 -11.29 -10.43 -0.93
CA VAL A 46 -11.46 -11.78 -1.44
C VAL A 46 -12.33 -11.68 -2.68
N LEU A 47 -11.75 -11.95 -3.82
CA LEU A 47 -12.36 -11.72 -5.13
C LEU A 47 -12.50 -13.04 -5.90
N ASN A 48 -13.55 -13.14 -6.69
CA ASN A 48 -13.62 -14.15 -7.73
C ASN A 48 -12.67 -13.79 -8.88
N LYS A 49 -11.75 -14.67 -9.24
CA LYS A 49 -10.73 -14.44 -10.27
C LYS A 49 -11.30 -14.16 -11.66
N LYS A 50 -12.48 -14.72 -11.97
CA LYS A 50 -13.10 -14.62 -13.29
C LYS A 50 -13.93 -13.34 -13.44
N THR A 51 -14.69 -13.02 -12.39
CA THR A 51 -15.64 -11.89 -12.44
C THR A 51 -15.09 -10.60 -11.81
N GLY A 52 -14.04 -10.70 -10.98
CA GLY A 52 -13.55 -9.58 -10.17
C GLY A 52 -14.47 -9.21 -9.01
N GLN A 53 -15.61 -9.91 -8.86
CA GLN A 53 -16.58 -9.62 -7.81
C GLN A 53 -16.04 -10.03 -6.44
N ARG A 54 -16.30 -9.21 -5.44
CA ARG A 54 -15.98 -9.49 -4.04
C ARG A 54 -16.88 -10.61 -3.51
N ILE A 55 -16.30 -11.50 -2.73
CA ILE A 55 -17.07 -12.44 -1.90
C ILE A 55 -17.50 -11.64 -0.65
N GLY A 56 -18.81 -11.54 -0.46
CA GLY A 56 -19.44 -10.90 0.70
C GLY A 56 -19.51 -11.82 1.91
N ASP A 57 -19.96 -11.26 3.03
CA ASP A 57 -20.37 -11.98 4.24
C ASP A 57 -19.30 -12.88 4.87
N LEU A 58 -18.02 -12.50 4.70
CA LEU A 58 -16.91 -13.17 5.36
C LEU A 58 -16.92 -12.85 6.86
N THR A 59 -16.56 -13.85 7.64
CA THR A 59 -16.33 -13.76 9.07
C THR A 59 -14.84 -13.89 9.39
N LEU A 60 -14.45 -13.63 10.63
CA LEU A 60 -13.07 -13.83 11.09
C LEU A 60 -12.61 -15.29 10.89
N ASP A 61 -13.52 -16.25 11.05
CA ASP A 61 -13.22 -17.68 10.92
C ASP A 61 -12.97 -18.11 9.47
N ASP A 62 -13.35 -17.29 8.49
CA ASP A 62 -13.12 -17.57 7.06
C ASP A 62 -11.70 -17.26 6.60
N LEU A 63 -10.95 -16.57 7.44
CA LEU A 63 -9.63 -16.05 7.11
C LEU A 63 -8.57 -16.62 8.04
N SER A 64 -7.38 -16.81 7.49
CA SER A 64 -6.18 -17.19 8.23
C SER A 64 -5.06 -16.19 7.95
N LEU A 65 -4.38 -15.72 9.00
CA LEU A 65 -3.28 -14.79 8.90
C LEU A 65 -2.03 -15.40 9.55
N SER A 66 -0.89 -15.23 8.92
CA SER A 66 0.41 -15.44 9.55
C SER A 66 1.30 -14.19 9.38
N GLU A 67 2.10 -13.91 10.40
CA GLU A 67 3.16 -12.90 10.41
C GLU A 67 4.48 -13.63 10.64
N ASP A 68 5.45 -13.48 9.75
CA ASP A 68 6.74 -14.19 9.78
C ASP A 68 6.59 -15.71 9.97
N ASN A 69 5.60 -16.30 9.27
CA ASN A 69 5.17 -17.70 9.35
C ASN A 69 4.58 -18.13 10.72
N GLN A 70 4.35 -17.21 11.65
CA GLN A 70 3.65 -17.50 12.90
C GLN A 70 2.16 -17.18 12.75
N PRO A 71 1.24 -18.14 13.04
CA PRO A 71 -0.19 -17.88 12.97
C PRO A 71 -0.60 -16.73 13.91
N GLN A 72 -1.44 -15.84 13.42
CA GLN A 72 -1.97 -14.71 14.16
C GLN A 72 -3.49 -14.83 14.33
N LYS A 73 -3.97 -14.46 15.53
CA LYS A 73 -5.41 -14.45 15.79
C LYS A 73 -6.02 -13.14 15.30
N LEU A 74 -6.92 -13.23 14.34
CA LEU A 74 -7.73 -12.10 13.90
C LEU A 74 -8.70 -11.69 15.01
N THR A 75 -8.82 -10.38 15.25
CA THR A 75 -9.64 -9.82 16.32
C THR A 75 -10.63 -8.78 15.85
N TYR A 76 -10.49 -8.32 14.62
CA TYR A 76 -11.34 -7.30 14.03
C TYR A 76 -11.57 -7.58 12.55
N LEU A 77 -12.81 -7.44 12.10
CA LEU A 77 -13.20 -7.47 10.68
C LEU A 77 -14.31 -6.44 10.49
N SER A 78 -14.12 -5.52 9.56
CA SER A 78 -15.11 -4.54 9.18
C SER A 78 -15.19 -4.41 7.67
N THR A 79 -16.38 -4.04 7.19
CA THR A 79 -16.63 -3.65 5.81
C THR A 79 -16.94 -2.16 5.72
N ASP A 80 -16.49 -1.37 6.71
CA ASP A 80 -16.75 0.06 6.76
C ASP A 80 -16.24 0.75 5.49
N ARG A 81 -17.06 1.67 5.02
CA ARG A 81 -16.76 2.44 3.81
C ARG A 81 -16.01 3.70 4.21
N LEU A 82 -14.69 3.57 4.34
CA LEU A 82 -13.83 4.74 4.50
C LEU A 82 -13.87 5.61 3.24
N PRO A 83 -13.76 6.94 3.37
CA PRO A 83 -13.51 7.81 2.22
C PRO A 83 -12.25 7.37 1.47
N LEU A 84 -12.22 7.61 0.18
CA LEU A 84 -11.06 7.31 -0.65
C LEU A 84 -10.30 8.60 -0.99
N SER A 85 -8.98 8.54 -0.87
CA SER A 85 -8.07 9.53 -1.44
C SER A 85 -7.34 8.87 -2.60
N LEU A 86 -7.76 9.18 -3.81
CA LEU A 86 -7.33 8.51 -5.04
C LEU A 86 -6.32 9.39 -5.78
N VAL A 87 -5.22 8.80 -6.22
CA VAL A 87 -4.33 9.41 -7.20
C VAL A 87 -4.49 8.64 -8.51
N PHE A 88 -5.12 9.23 -9.50
CA PHE A 88 -5.21 8.68 -10.84
C PHE A 88 -3.91 8.98 -11.59
N LEU A 89 -3.24 7.94 -12.07
CA LEU A 89 -2.02 8.03 -12.85
C LEU A 89 -2.26 7.48 -14.26
N PHE A 90 -2.19 8.35 -15.24
CA PHE A 90 -2.41 8.00 -16.63
C PHE A 90 -1.10 7.98 -17.40
N ASP A 91 -0.81 6.82 -17.94
CA ASP A 91 0.26 6.63 -18.91
C ASP A 91 -0.11 7.32 -20.23
N ILE A 92 0.70 8.30 -20.64
CA ILE A 92 0.51 9.03 -21.89
C ILE A 92 1.53 8.64 -22.96
N THR A 93 2.16 7.46 -22.84
CA THR A 93 3.00 6.89 -23.90
C THR A 93 2.14 6.54 -25.14
N GLU A 94 2.83 6.40 -26.28
CA GLU A 94 2.18 6.17 -27.57
C GLU A 94 1.24 4.94 -27.56
N THR A 95 1.58 3.91 -26.81
CA THR A 95 0.81 2.66 -26.70
C THR A 95 -0.47 2.84 -25.91
N VAL A 96 -0.43 3.57 -24.80
CA VAL A 96 -1.53 3.70 -23.83
C VAL A 96 -2.38 4.94 -24.08
N HIS A 97 -1.79 6.05 -24.48
CA HIS A 97 -2.49 7.32 -24.67
C HIS A 97 -3.83 7.22 -25.45
N PRO A 98 -3.96 6.38 -26.52
CA PRO A 98 -5.22 6.28 -27.27
C PRO A 98 -6.42 5.77 -26.42
N ILE A 99 -6.17 5.08 -25.28
CA ILE A 99 -7.25 4.58 -24.40
C ILE A 99 -7.86 5.71 -23.55
N LEU A 100 -7.16 6.81 -23.37
CA LEU A 100 -7.61 7.94 -22.55
C LEU A 100 -8.78 8.70 -23.18
N LYS A 101 -8.92 8.69 -24.52
CA LYS A 101 -10.06 9.33 -25.20
C LYS A 101 -11.40 8.70 -24.85
N PRO A 102 -11.61 7.38 -25.00
CA PRO A 102 -12.86 6.75 -24.56
C PRO A 102 -13.06 6.86 -23.04
N LEU A 103 -12.00 6.80 -22.21
CA LEU A 103 -12.12 7.05 -20.79
C LEU A 103 -12.62 8.47 -20.50
N SER A 104 -12.05 9.49 -21.15
CA SER A 104 -12.47 10.88 -21.00
C SER A 104 -13.92 11.11 -21.46
N ALA A 105 -14.34 10.46 -22.55
CA ALA A 105 -15.71 10.53 -23.02
C ALA A 105 -16.73 9.93 -22.03
N ALA A 106 -16.30 8.96 -21.21
CA ALA A 106 -17.12 8.30 -20.20
C ALA A 106 -16.82 8.78 -18.77
N ALA A 107 -16.07 9.87 -18.61
CA ALA A 107 -15.58 10.31 -17.29
C ALA A 107 -16.71 10.49 -16.27
N GLN A 108 -17.84 11.10 -16.66
CA GLN A 108 -18.99 11.28 -15.76
C GLN A 108 -19.55 9.93 -15.26
N GLN A 109 -19.67 8.94 -16.15
CA GLN A 109 -20.09 7.59 -15.76
C GLN A 109 -19.11 6.98 -14.76
N VAL A 110 -17.81 7.06 -15.04
CA VAL A 110 -16.75 6.53 -14.16
C VAL A 110 -16.78 7.23 -12.80
N LEU A 111 -16.84 8.56 -12.79
CA LEU A 111 -16.84 9.35 -11.56
C LEU A 111 -18.13 9.17 -10.73
N SER A 112 -19.24 8.70 -11.32
CA SER A 112 -20.46 8.36 -10.58
C SER A 112 -20.28 7.19 -9.60
N HIS A 113 -19.20 6.41 -9.73
CA HIS A 113 -18.80 5.37 -8.77
C HIS A 113 -18.07 5.92 -7.54
N LEU A 114 -17.70 7.21 -7.55
CA LEU A 114 -17.12 7.88 -6.39
C LEU A 114 -18.21 8.37 -5.44
N HIS A 115 -17.90 8.37 -4.17
CA HIS A 115 -18.73 8.99 -3.14
C HIS A 115 -18.45 10.50 -3.09
N PRO A 116 -19.41 11.32 -2.62
CA PRO A 116 -19.18 12.77 -2.46
C PRO A 116 -18.01 13.13 -1.53
N ASP A 117 -17.67 12.23 -0.61
CA ASP A 117 -16.57 12.41 0.35
C ASP A 117 -15.21 11.92 -0.18
N ASP A 118 -15.18 11.37 -1.39
CA ASP A 118 -13.91 10.93 -1.99
C ASP A 118 -13.19 12.11 -2.64
N GLU A 119 -11.88 12.16 -2.49
CA GLU A 119 -11.04 13.12 -3.18
C GLU A 119 -10.16 12.44 -4.22
N VAL A 120 -9.91 13.14 -5.31
CA VAL A 120 -9.07 12.64 -6.41
C VAL A 120 -8.04 13.68 -6.79
N ALA A 121 -6.78 13.25 -6.91
CA ALA A 121 -5.73 13.95 -7.64
C ALA A 121 -5.49 13.25 -8.98
N VAL A 122 -5.14 14.00 -10.03
CA VAL A 122 -4.88 13.45 -11.36
C VAL A 122 -3.47 13.79 -11.80
N MET A 123 -2.70 12.76 -12.14
CA MET A 123 -1.35 12.84 -12.66
C MET A 123 -1.25 12.14 -14.01
N ILE A 124 -0.33 12.58 -14.83
CA ILE A 124 0.15 11.88 -16.03
C ILE A 124 1.61 11.53 -15.88
N PHE A 125 2.05 10.49 -16.57
CA PHE A 125 3.45 10.12 -16.58
C PHE A 125 3.93 9.61 -17.94
N THR A 126 5.23 9.80 -18.17
CA THR A 126 6.06 9.24 -19.23
C THR A 126 7.47 9.06 -18.66
N SER A 127 8.42 9.92 -19.03
CA SER A 127 9.76 10.00 -18.43
C SER A 127 9.76 10.69 -17.05
N HIS A 128 8.67 11.35 -16.67
CA HIS A 128 8.45 11.99 -15.39
C HIS A 128 6.94 12.17 -15.16
N THR A 129 6.57 12.30 -13.90
CA THR A 129 5.19 12.60 -13.51
C THR A 129 4.88 14.08 -13.62
N THR A 130 3.63 14.40 -13.95
CA THR A 130 3.10 15.78 -13.93
C THR A 130 1.74 15.78 -13.25
N LEU A 131 1.58 16.62 -12.23
CA LEU A 131 0.31 16.84 -11.56
C LEU A 131 -0.57 17.74 -12.44
N LEU A 132 -1.74 17.24 -12.84
CA LEU A 132 -2.74 17.99 -13.62
C LEU A 132 -3.79 18.64 -12.74
N GLN A 133 -4.18 17.95 -11.64
CA GLN A 133 -5.16 18.37 -10.66
C GLN A 133 -4.75 17.83 -9.30
N ASP A 134 -4.63 18.70 -8.31
CA ASP A 134 -4.43 18.30 -6.92
C ASP A 134 -5.73 17.76 -6.31
N PHE A 135 -5.67 17.17 -5.12
CA PHE A 135 -6.83 16.58 -4.47
C PHE A 135 -8.05 17.50 -4.45
N THR A 136 -9.16 16.98 -4.94
CA THR A 136 -10.45 17.68 -4.97
C THR A 136 -11.60 16.68 -4.92
N THR A 137 -12.72 17.08 -4.33
CA THR A 137 -14.01 16.38 -4.38
C THR A 137 -14.89 16.87 -5.54
N ASP A 138 -14.47 17.90 -6.26
CA ASP A 138 -15.21 18.46 -7.38
C ASP A 138 -15.02 17.60 -8.64
N HIS A 139 -16.05 16.81 -8.98
CA HIS A 139 -16.05 15.93 -10.15
C HIS A 139 -15.82 16.70 -11.46
N ALA A 140 -16.24 17.98 -11.58
CA ALA A 140 -16.02 18.75 -12.79
C ALA A 140 -14.54 19.08 -13.01
N LEU A 141 -13.79 19.35 -11.95
CA LEU A 141 -12.34 19.55 -12.03
C LEU A 141 -11.61 18.25 -12.37
N ILE A 142 -12.08 17.11 -11.81
CA ILE A 142 -11.51 15.79 -12.11
C ILE A 142 -11.76 15.44 -13.59
N GLU A 143 -12.98 15.65 -14.09
CA GLU A 143 -13.33 15.44 -15.51
C GLU A 143 -12.46 16.28 -16.45
N GLN A 144 -12.26 17.56 -16.13
CA GLN A 144 -11.38 18.45 -16.90
C GLN A 144 -9.93 17.95 -16.91
N ALA A 145 -9.44 17.44 -15.78
CA ALA A 145 -8.07 16.89 -15.69
C ALA A 145 -7.93 15.60 -16.52
N ILE A 146 -8.94 14.72 -16.51
CA ILE A 146 -8.96 13.51 -17.36
C ILE A 146 -8.98 13.92 -18.85
N ALA A 147 -9.78 14.92 -19.21
CA ALA A 147 -9.81 15.46 -20.58
C ALA A 147 -8.47 16.08 -20.97
N LYS A 148 -7.79 16.77 -20.06
CA LYS A 148 -6.45 17.32 -20.28
C LYS A 148 -5.42 16.21 -20.50
N ALA A 149 -5.50 15.12 -19.73
CA ALA A 149 -4.66 13.94 -19.93
C ALA A 149 -4.87 13.31 -21.31
N ALA A 150 -6.13 13.14 -21.72
CA ALA A 150 -6.51 12.58 -23.02
C ALA A 150 -6.09 13.44 -24.24
N ASN A 151 -5.85 14.73 -24.03
CA ASN A 151 -5.39 15.67 -25.04
C ASN A 151 -3.91 16.06 -24.86
N ALA A 152 -3.20 15.46 -23.93
CA ALA A 152 -1.78 15.70 -23.75
C ALA A 152 -0.99 15.30 -25.01
N PRO A 153 0.11 16.00 -25.34
CA PRO A 153 0.95 15.60 -26.46
C PRO A 153 1.46 14.17 -26.26
N ASN A 154 1.24 13.33 -27.25
CA ASN A 154 1.82 11.99 -27.28
C ASN A 154 3.30 12.12 -27.65
N VAL A 155 4.19 11.80 -26.73
CA VAL A 155 5.63 11.87 -26.93
C VAL A 155 6.20 10.47 -26.77
N PRO A 156 6.91 9.92 -27.77
CA PRO A 156 7.60 8.65 -27.63
C PRO A 156 8.77 8.80 -26.64
N GLN A 157 8.51 8.54 -25.38
CA GLN A 157 9.51 8.60 -24.31
C GLN A 157 9.43 7.33 -23.46
N PRO A 158 10.56 6.90 -22.90
CA PRO A 158 10.59 5.76 -21.99
C PRO A 158 9.86 6.09 -20.68
N THR A 159 9.25 5.10 -20.06
CA THR A 159 8.61 5.21 -18.73
C THR A 159 9.60 4.86 -17.62
N HIS A 160 9.58 5.65 -16.54
CA HIS A 160 10.39 5.45 -15.33
C HIS A 160 9.47 5.01 -14.16
N ILE A 161 8.83 3.86 -14.30
CA ILE A 161 7.77 3.39 -13.38
C ILE A 161 8.21 3.44 -11.91
N TYR A 162 9.46 3.11 -11.58
CA TYR A 162 9.93 3.11 -10.18
C TYR A 162 9.96 4.52 -9.60
N GLN A 163 10.46 5.50 -10.36
CA GLN A 163 10.43 6.90 -9.95
C GLN A 163 8.99 7.42 -9.86
N ASP A 164 8.15 7.05 -10.84
CA ASP A 164 6.76 7.47 -10.88
C ASP A 164 5.97 6.92 -9.67
N VAL A 165 6.26 5.70 -9.20
CA VAL A 165 5.69 5.13 -7.95
C VAL A 165 6.09 5.97 -6.74
N ILE A 166 7.35 6.42 -6.66
CA ILE A 166 7.83 7.26 -5.55
C ILE A 166 7.08 8.60 -5.54
N GLU A 167 6.98 9.27 -6.70
CA GLU A 167 6.30 10.56 -6.85
C GLU A 167 4.80 10.44 -6.55
N ALA A 168 4.14 9.39 -7.08
CA ALA A 168 2.74 9.12 -6.80
C ALA A 168 2.49 8.81 -5.32
N THR A 169 3.43 8.13 -4.66
CA THR A 169 3.34 7.89 -3.21
C THR A 169 3.47 9.20 -2.44
N HIS A 170 4.39 10.09 -2.86
CA HIS A 170 4.50 11.41 -2.28
C HIS A 170 3.19 12.19 -2.45
N GLN A 171 2.60 12.23 -3.65
CA GLN A 171 1.30 12.87 -3.88
C GLN A 171 0.18 12.26 -3.02
N SER A 172 0.15 10.93 -2.86
CA SER A 172 -0.86 10.26 -2.03
C SER A 172 -0.82 10.69 -0.56
N LEU A 173 0.35 11.10 -0.06
CA LEU A 173 0.52 11.60 1.32
C LEU A 173 0.05 13.05 1.50
N HIS A 174 -0.22 13.80 0.42
CA HIS A 174 -0.81 15.14 0.48
C HIS A 174 -2.35 15.13 0.60
N SER A 175 -2.97 13.94 0.68
CA SER A 175 -4.40 13.79 0.98
C SER A 175 -4.82 14.66 2.16
N THR A 176 -5.93 15.36 1.99
CA THR A 176 -6.50 16.26 3.00
C THR A 176 -7.49 15.57 3.93
N LEU A 177 -7.95 14.36 3.55
CA LEU A 177 -8.95 13.61 4.30
C LEU A 177 -8.30 12.77 5.41
N PRO A 178 -8.59 13.07 6.68
CA PRO A 178 -8.15 12.20 7.77
C PRO A 178 -8.87 10.85 7.68
N ASN A 179 -8.15 9.78 7.97
CA ASN A 179 -8.69 8.40 7.98
C ASN A 179 -9.24 7.91 6.63
N SER A 180 -8.83 8.52 5.50
CA SER A 180 -9.14 8.00 4.18
C SER A 180 -8.25 6.82 3.82
N ARG A 181 -8.75 5.97 2.93
CA ARG A 181 -7.93 4.94 2.27
C ARG A 181 -7.19 5.59 1.09
N ARG A 182 -5.86 5.63 1.14
CA ARG A 182 -5.00 6.21 0.10
C ARG A 182 -4.71 5.17 -0.96
N VAL A 183 -5.10 5.45 -2.21
CA VAL A 183 -4.95 4.50 -3.32
C VAL A 183 -4.41 5.19 -4.56
N GLN A 184 -3.36 4.64 -5.14
CA GLN A 184 -2.92 4.95 -6.49
C GLN A 184 -3.69 4.08 -7.49
N VAL A 185 -4.25 4.68 -8.52
CA VAL A 185 -4.98 4.00 -9.59
C VAL A 185 -4.26 4.24 -10.91
N TRP A 186 -3.52 3.24 -11.34
CA TRP A 186 -2.68 3.28 -12.54
C TRP A 186 -3.45 2.80 -13.77
N LEU A 187 -3.42 3.57 -14.85
CA LEU A 187 -3.82 3.12 -16.18
C LEU A 187 -2.57 3.11 -17.06
N THR A 188 -2.09 1.92 -17.40
CA THR A 188 -0.81 1.69 -18.08
C THR A 188 -0.82 0.35 -18.82
N ASP A 189 0.12 0.13 -19.75
CA ASP A 189 0.41 -1.20 -20.29
C ASP A 189 1.32 -2.03 -19.37
N GLY A 190 1.75 -1.45 -18.25
CA GLY A 190 2.57 -2.11 -17.24
C GLY A 190 4.05 -2.25 -17.61
N THR A 191 4.48 -1.66 -18.73
CA THR A 191 5.83 -1.85 -19.26
C THR A 191 6.79 -0.75 -18.79
N ALA A 192 7.77 -1.10 -17.96
CA ALA A 192 8.91 -0.23 -17.63
C ALA A 192 9.95 -0.24 -18.78
N ASN A 193 9.87 0.71 -19.68
CA ASN A 193 10.70 0.70 -20.90
C ASN A 193 12.12 1.25 -20.70
N ALA A 194 12.32 2.18 -19.76
CA ALA A 194 13.62 2.84 -19.55
C ALA A 194 14.61 2.00 -18.74
N GLU A 195 14.12 1.19 -17.85
CA GLU A 195 14.93 0.52 -16.83
C GLU A 195 15.45 -0.84 -17.30
N SER A 196 14.95 -1.34 -18.44
CA SER A 196 15.32 -2.65 -18.99
C SER A 196 16.39 -2.61 -20.07
N SER A 197 16.86 -1.44 -20.51
CA SER A 197 17.62 -1.33 -21.76
C SER A 197 19.14 -1.11 -21.63
N THR A 198 19.70 -0.94 -20.42
CA THR A 198 21.13 -0.73 -20.27
C THR A 198 21.77 -1.63 -19.20
N PRO A 199 22.62 -2.61 -19.60
CA PRO A 199 23.51 -3.29 -18.67
C PRO A 199 24.79 -2.43 -18.47
N THR A 200 24.64 -1.16 -18.14
CA THR A 200 25.73 -0.29 -17.76
C THR A 200 25.77 -0.10 -16.26
N ARG A 201 26.84 0.48 -15.74
CA ARG A 201 27.07 0.82 -14.32
C ARG A 201 25.83 1.33 -13.54
N GLU A 202 24.79 1.73 -14.26
CA GLU A 202 23.47 2.17 -13.79
C GLU A 202 22.55 1.01 -13.35
N ALA A 203 22.85 -0.25 -13.67
CA ALA A 203 22.03 -1.39 -13.20
C ALA A 203 22.00 -1.50 -11.66
N GLY A 204 23.03 -1.00 -10.98
CA GLY A 204 23.06 -0.83 -9.53
C GLY A 204 22.06 0.22 -9.06
N ASP A 205 21.95 1.31 -9.81
CA ASP A 205 21.07 2.44 -9.45
C ASP A 205 19.60 2.12 -9.72
N ALA A 206 19.28 1.42 -10.82
CA ALA A 206 17.91 0.99 -11.13
C ALA A 206 17.36 0.00 -10.08
N THR A 207 18.17 -0.96 -9.65
CA THR A 207 17.82 -1.88 -8.55
C THR A 207 17.57 -1.08 -7.26
N THR A 208 18.40 -0.08 -6.98
CA THR A 208 18.27 0.78 -5.81
C THR A 208 16.98 1.61 -5.86
N ILE A 209 16.58 2.15 -7.02
CA ILE A 209 15.34 2.92 -7.18
C ILE A 209 14.12 2.01 -7.00
N LYS A 210 14.14 0.81 -7.56
CA LYS A 210 13.08 -0.20 -7.37
C LYS A 210 12.90 -0.55 -5.88
N ASP A 211 14.00 -0.76 -5.17
CA ASP A 211 13.98 -1.05 -3.74
C ASP A 211 13.49 0.16 -2.94
N GLN A 212 13.88 1.38 -3.31
CA GLN A 212 13.37 2.61 -2.70
C GLN A 212 11.86 2.76 -2.90
N ALA A 213 11.33 2.49 -4.10
CA ALA A 213 9.90 2.51 -4.36
C ALA A 213 9.14 1.49 -3.49
N SER A 214 9.66 0.26 -3.39
CA SER A 214 9.09 -0.78 -2.53
C SER A 214 9.11 -0.36 -1.07
N GLN A 215 10.25 0.13 -0.56
CA GLN A 215 10.38 0.60 0.82
C GLN A 215 9.43 1.77 1.09
N ARG A 216 9.32 2.73 0.16
CA ARG A 216 8.42 3.87 0.31
C ARG A 216 6.97 3.42 0.49
N LEU A 217 6.50 2.48 -0.34
CA LEU A 217 5.16 1.91 -0.22
C LEU A 217 4.96 1.12 1.08
N LEU A 218 5.98 0.38 1.53
CA LEU A 218 5.90 -0.41 2.77
C LEU A 218 5.89 0.45 4.04
N HIS A 219 6.51 1.64 4.00
CA HIS A 219 6.47 2.62 5.10
C HIS A 219 5.18 3.44 5.16
N THR A 220 4.34 3.33 4.14
CA THR A 220 3.07 4.06 4.04
C THR A 220 1.88 3.10 4.04
N ASP A 221 0.69 3.64 4.22
CA ASP A 221 -0.58 2.92 4.07
C ASP A 221 -1.12 2.95 2.63
N VAL A 222 -0.34 3.50 1.70
CA VAL A 222 -0.74 3.63 0.29
C VAL A 222 -0.89 2.27 -0.37
N VAL A 223 -2.00 2.10 -1.09
CA VAL A 223 -2.31 0.90 -1.88
C VAL A 223 -2.14 1.22 -3.35
N VAL A 224 -1.46 0.36 -4.09
CA VAL A 224 -1.33 0.47 -5.54
C VAL A 224 -2.38 -0.43 -6.19
N SER A 225 -3.17 0.14 -7.11
CA SER A 225 -4.16 -0.57 -7.93
C SER A 225 -3.88 -0.27 -9.40
N ALA A 226 -4.16 -1.20 -10.28
CA ALA A 226 -3.87 -1.00 -11.70
C ALA A 226 -4.98 -1.50 -12.62
N LEU A 227 -5.22 -0.75 -13.68
CA LEU A 227 -5.93 -1.16 -14.88
C LEU A 227 -4.90 -1.27 -16.00
N ILE A 228 -4.60 -2.51 -16.41
CA ILE A 228 -3.56 -2.81 -17.39
C ILE A 228 -4.20 -2.98 -18.76
N GLU A 229 -3.80 -2.14 -19.73
CA GLU A 229 -4.20 -2.30 -21.10
C GLU A 229 -3.45 -3.47 -21.75
N HIS A 230 -4.19 -4.36 -22.39
CA HIS A 230 -3.61 -5.32 -23.30
C HIS A 230 -3.68 -4.80 -24.74
N SER A 231 -2.53 -4.46 -25.31
CA SER A 231 -2.45 -4.30 -26.77
C SER A 231 -2.64 -5.69 -27.39
N GLY A 232 -3.53 -5.80 -28.39
CA GLY A 232 -3.97 -7.09 -28.97
C GLY A 232 -2.88 -8.07 -29.48
N ALA A 233 -1.61 -7.68 -29.43
CA ALA A 233 -0.47 -8.56 -29.67
C ALA A 233 -0.22 -9.54 -28.50
N THR A 234 -0.68 -9.23 -27.27
CA THR A 234 -0.51 -10.06 -26.08
C THR A 234 -1.68 -11.00 -25.83
N ASP A 235 -2.88 -10.71 -26.40
CA ASP A 235 -4.05 -11.57 -26.28
C ASP A 235 -3.85 -12.98 -26.89
N ALA A 236 -2.90 -13.13 -27.82
CA ALA A 236 -2.54 -14.41 -28.45
C ALA A 236 -1.56 -15.25 -27.59
N LEU A 237 -0.98 -14.70 -26.52
CA LEU A 237 -0.02 -15.39 -25.68
C LEU A 237 -0.72 -15.99 -24.47
N SER A 238 -0.48 -17.30 -24.25
CA SER A 238 -1.05 -17.95 -23.07
C SER A 238 -0.51 -17.31 -21.78
N PRO A 239 -1.29 -17.25 -20.68
CA PRO A 239 -0.83 -16.76 -19.37
C PRO A 239 0.47 -17.42 -18.89
N PHE A 240 0.69 -18.68 -19.31
CA PHE A 240 1.92 -19.43 -19.04
C PHE A 240 3.14 -18.83 -19.78
N LEU A 241 2.97 -18.40 -21.03
CA LEU A 241 4.04 -17.79 -21.81
C LEU A 241 4.34 -16.38 -21.31
N LEU A 242 3.32 -15.61 -20.93
CA LEU A 242 3.48 -14.29 -20.28
C LEU A 242 4.26 -14.41 -18.98
N MET A 243 4.01 -15.43 -18.16
CA MET A 243 4.75 -15.70 -16.93
C MET A 243 6.21 -16.11 -17.19
N HIS A 244 6.52 -16.76 -18.33
CA HIS A 244 7.88 -17.18 -18.69
C HIS A 244 8.66 -16.13 -19.47
N LEU A 245 8.01 -15.20 -20.15
CA LEU A 245 8.64 -14.02 -20.76
C LEU A 245 9.10 -12.98 -19.72
N GLY A 246 8.98 -13.36 -18.45
CA GLY A 246 9.46 -12.81 -17.21
C GLY A 246 10.03 -11.38 -17.26
N GLY A 247 9.37 -10.45 -16.61
CA GLY A 247 9.96 -9.19 -16.18
C GLY A 247 9.60 -7.95 -16.99
N ARG A 248 8.88 -8.05 -18.12
CA ARG A 248 8.47 -6.86 -18.88
C ARG A 248 7.06 -6.33 -18.57
N PHE A 249 6.21 -7.12 -17.91
CA PHE A 249 4.80 -6.77 -17.65
C PHE A 249 4.48 -6.67 -16.16
N GLY A 250 5.51 -6.68 -15.28
CA GLY A 250 5.34 -7.06 -13.89
C GLY A 250 5.48 -5.95 -12.86
N ASP A 251 6.05 -4.80 -13.18
CA ASP A 251 6.46 -3.90 -12.10
C ASP A 251 5.29 -3.25 -11.39
N ILE A 252 4.30 -2.72 -12.10
CA ILE A 252 3.13 -2.13 -11.42
C ILE A 252 2.24 -3.19 -10.76
N ALA A 253 2.11 -4.36 -11.38
CA ALA A 253 1.41 -5.50 -10.77
C ALA A 253 2.13 -6.02 -9.52
N HIS A 254 3.47 -5.98 -9.51
CA HIS A 254 4.26 -6.30 -8.31
C HIS A 254 3.95 -5.35 -7.15
N TYR A 255 3.88 -4.03 -7.38
CA TYR A 255 3.54 -3.07 -6.34
C TYR A 255 2.08 -3.21 -5.88
N ALA A 256 1.16 -3.55 -6.79
CA ALA A 256 -0.20 -3.87 -6.41
C ALA A 256 -0.26 -5.11 -5.51
N ASP A 257 0.47 -6.17 -5.83
CA ASP A 257 0.56 -7.37 -4.98
C ASP A 257 1.21 -7.06 -3.63
N LEU A 258 2.29 -6.26 -3.61
CA LEU A 258 2.99 -5.85 -2.40
C LEU A 258 2.07 -5.11 -1.42
N THR A 259 1.22 -4.23 -1.95
CA THR A 259 0.30 -3.39 -1.17
C THR A 259 -1.12 -3.97 -1.06
N GLY A 260 -1.40 -5.08 -1.76
CA GLY A 260 -2.68 -5.79 -1.73
C GLY A 260 -3.77 -5.15 -2.58
N GLY A 261 -3.44 -4.27 -3.53
CA GLY A 261 -4.43 -3.62 -4.40
C GLY A 261 -4.95 -4.52 -5.54
N PRO A 262 -6.15 -4.25 -6.05
CA PRO A 262 -6.69 -4.96 -7.20
C PRO A 262 -5.95 -4.59 -8.49
N VAL A 263 -5.81 -5.58 -9.37
CA VAL A 263 -5.34 -5.41 -10.75
C VAL A 263 -6.41 -5.97 -11.67
N LEU A 264 -6.87 -5.17 -12.60
CA LEU A 264 -7.78 -5.57 -13.67
C LEU A 264 -7.10 -5.34 -15.03
N HIS A 265 -7.60 -6.03 -16.02
CA HIS A 265 -7.16 -5.88 -17.40
C HIS A 265 -8.27 -5.27 -18.25
N THR A 266 -7.88 -4.50 -19.26
CA THR A 266 -8.84 -3.81 -20.13
C THR A 266 -8.38 -3.81 -21.58
N SER A 267 -9.36 -3.68 -22.47
CA SER A 267 -9.18 -3.26 -23.86
C SER A 267 -9.64 -1.80 -24.02
N ARG A 268 -9.31 -1.19 -25.17
CA ARG A 268 -9.72 0.18 -25.45
C ARG A 268 -11.25 0.39 -25.40
N SER A 269 -12.03 -0.62 -25.81
CA SER A 269 -13.50 -0.53 -25.85
C SER A 269 -14.14 -0.70 -24.47
N GLU A 270 -13.44 -1.30 -23.50
CA GLU A 270 -13.99 -1.64 -22.19
C GLU A 270 -13.42 -0.76 -21.07
N VAL A 271 -12.53 0.21 -21.39
CA VAL A 271 -11.78 0.95 -20.39
C VAL A 271 -12.65 1.63 -19.35
N ALA A 272 -13.77 2.23 -19.76
CA ALA A 272 -14.66 2.94 -18.84
C ALA A 272 -15.31 1.97 -17.85
N ASP A 273 -15.87 0.88 -18.34
CA ASP A 273 -16.54 -0.13 -17.49
C ASP A 273 -15.53 -0.81 -16.56
N ARG A 274 -14.32 -1.10 -17.05
CA ARG A 274 -13.26 -1.71 -16.27
C ARG A 274 -12.67 -0.76 -15.23
N PHE A 275 -12.57 0.53 -15.56
CA PHE A 275 -12.12 1.54 -14.59
C PHE A 275 -13.16 1.70 -13.47
N ALA A 276 -14.44 1.77 -13.80
CA ALA A 276 -15.52 1.77 -12.83
C ALA A 276 -15.51 0.52 -11.94
N ALA A 277 -15.35 -0.66 -12.54
CA ALA A 277 -15.22 -1.91 -11.78
C ALA A 277 -14.00 -1.93 -10.85
N LEU A 278 -12.89 -1.30 -11.26
CA LEU A 278 -11.71 -1.15 -10.42
C LEU A 278 -12.00 -0.25 -9.21
N LEU A 279 -12.70 0.88 -9.40
CA LEU A 279 -13.12 1.77 -8.30
C LEU A 279 -14.02 1.03 -7.30
N ASP A 280 -14.97 0.24 -7.80
CA ASP A 280 -15.82 -0.59 -6.95
C ASP A 280 -15.01 -1.64 -6.17
N ALA A 281 -14.03 -2.29 -6.80
CA ALA A 281 -13.16 -3.26 -6.14
C ALA A 281 -12.27 -2.61 -5.06
N ILE A 282 -11.81 -1.37 -5.28
CA ILE A 282 -11.05 -0.58 -4.30
C ILE A 282 -11.92 -0.27 -3.09
N ARG A 283 -13.18 0.11 -3.31
CA ARG A 283 -14.12 0.47 -2.24
C ARG A 283 -14.54 -0.73 -1.41
N GLN A 284 -14.77 -1.86 -2.06
CA GLN A 284 -15.33 -3.06 -1.43
C GLN A 284 -14.26 -3.92 -0.77
N ARG A 285 -13.49 -3.35 0.16
CA ARG A 285 -12.46 -4.08 0.91
C ARG A 285 -12.88 -4.34 2.35
N TYR A 286 -12.26 -5.35 2.95
CA TYR A 286 -12.33 -5.61 4.38
C TYR A 286 -11.19 -4.90 5.08
N THR A 287 -11.46 -4.28 6.22
CA THR A 287 -10.44 -3.90 7.19
C THR A 287 -10.31 -5.01 8.21
N ILE A 288 -9.15 -5.62 8.31
CA ILE A 288 -8.86 -6.73 9.20
C ILE A 288 -7.88 -6.26 10.26
N GLY A 289 -8.11 -6.65 11.53
CA GLY A 289 -7.22 -6.29 12.63
C GLY A 289 -6.74 -7.51 13.40
N TYR A 290 -5.48 -7.46 13.84
CA TYR A 290 -4.90 -8.45 14.74
C TYR A 290 -3.91 -7.80 15.70
N LYS A 291 -3.61 -8.50 16.78
CA LYS A 291 -2.55 -8.11 17.73
C LYS A 291 -1.35 -9.03 17.49
N PRO A 292 -0.21 -8.49 17.02
CA PRO A 292 0.99 -9.28 16.86
C PRO A 292 1.38 -10.03 18.13
N THR A 293 1.71 -11.30 18.01
CA THR A 293 2.17 -12.13 19.13
C THR A 293 3.64 -11.91 19.46
N ALA A 294 4.44 -11.52 18.46
CA ALA A 294 5.84 -11.19 18.62
C ALA A 294 6.04 -9.69 18.82
N ASP A 295 6.98 -9.31 19.69
CA ASP A 295 7.38 -7.91 19.85
C ASP A 295 8.68 -7.67 19.08
N HIS A 296 8.56 -7.07 17.90
CA HIS A 296 9.69 -6.71 17.05
C HIS A 296 10.11 -5.26 17.31
N PRO A 297 11.39 -4.93 17.22
CA PRO A 297 11.87 -3.54 17.30
C PRO A 297 11.22 -2.65 16.23
N PRO A 298 11.05 -1.34 16.49
CA PRO A 298 10.65 -0.39 15.47
C PRO A 298 11.56 -0.43 14.24
N GLY A 299 10.99 -0.35 13.03
CA GLY A 299 11.71 -0.44 11.77
C GLY A 299 11.99 -1.87 11.30
N THR A 300 11.51 -2.90 12.01
CA THR A 300 11.59 -4.29 11.52
C THR A 300 10.57 -4.51 10.42
N LEU A 301 11.01 -5.10 9.29
CA LEU A 301 10.11 -5.55 8.23
C LEU A 301 9.44 -6.85 8.66
N CYS A 302 8.12 -6.83 8.77
CA CYS A 302 7.28 -7.98 9.09
C CYS A 302 6.57 -8.47 7.81
N HIS A 303 6.59 -9.78 7.57
CA HIS A 303 5.94 -10.39 6.41
C HIS A 303 4.58 -10.96 6.77
N LEU A 304 3.58 -10.60 5.99
CA LEU A 304 2.19 -11.02 6.19
C LEU A 304 1.76 -12.00 5.11
N ARG A 305 1.01 -13.00 5.53
CA ARG A 305 0.31 -13.90 4.60
C ARG A 305 -1.12 -14.08 5.07
N LEU A 306 -2.05 -13.43 4.37
CA LEU A 306 -3.49 -13.63 4.55
C LEU A 306 -3.97 -14.67 3.54
N GLY A 307 -4.81 -15.59 3.99
CA GLY A 307 -5.42 -16.62 3.16
C GLY A 307 -6.82 -16.96 3.64
N LEU A 308 -7.47 -17.88 2.94
CA LEU A 308 -8.70 -18.49 3.41
C LEU A 308 -8.37 -19.58 4.43
N ASP A 309 -9.20 -19.68 5.47
CA ASP A 309 -9.10 -20.75 6.44
C ASP A 309 -9.36 -22.11 5.76
N PRO A 310 -8.67 -23.20 6.14
CA PRO A 310 -8.91 -24.53 5.55
C PRO A 310 -10.36 -25.02 5.66
N SER A 311 -11.13 -24.53 6.63
CA SER A 311 -12.54 -24.87 6.80
C SER A 311 -13.49 -23.99 5.97
N PHE A 312 -12.98 -22.98 5.26
CA PHE A 312 -13.78 -22.08 4.41
C PHE A 312 -14.71 -22.85 3.46
N ALA A 313 -14.19 -23.85 2.72
CA ALA A 313 -14.97 -24.63 1.77
C ALA A 313 -16.14 -25.38 2.41
N LYS A 314 -16.05 -25.73 3.70
CA LYS A 314 -17.14 -26.39 4.44
C LYS A 314 -18.24 -25.40 4.83
N ARG A 315 -17.87 -24.16 5.12
CA ARG A 315 -18.81 -23.09 5.49
C ARG A 315 -19.49 -22.46 4.28
N HIS A 316 -18.80 -22.49 3.12
CA HIS A 316 -19.26 -21.90 1.87
C HIS A 316 -19.26 -22.95 0.74
N PRO A 317 -20.15 -23.97 0.79
CA PRO A 317 -20.13 -25.07 -0.16
C PRO A 317 -20.45 -24.65 -1.60
N ASP A 318 -21.15 -23.52 -1.77
CA ASP A 318 -21.54 -22.98 -3.07
C ASP A 318 -20.41 -22.17 -3.75
N VAL A 319 -19.28 -21.97 -3.04
CA VAL A 319 -18.17 -21.14 -3.51
C VAL A 319 -16.96 -22.01 -3.81
N SER A 320 -16.50 -21.99 -5.06
CA SER A 320 -15.27 -22.70 -5.46
C SER A 320 -14.03 -21.94 -4.99
N VAL A 321 -13.32 -22.45 -4.00
CA VAL A 321 -12.07 -21.86 -3.49
C VAL A 321 -11.02 -21.64 -4.58
N LYS A 322 -10.98 -22.52 -5.60
CA LYS A 322 -10.03 -22.42 -6.72
C LYS A 322 -10.24 -21.16 -7.57
N ASP A 323 -11.48 -20.64 -7.58
CA ASP A 323 -11.85 -19.44 -8.32
C ASP A 323 -11.63 -18.16 -7.48
N LEU A 324 -11.17 -18.25 -6.24
CA LEU A 324 -10.93 -17.13 -5.36
C LEU A 324 -9.47 -16.69 -5.34
N ILE A 325 -9.28 -15.39 -5.15
CA ILE A 325 -7.99 -14.77 -4.83
C ILE A 325 -8.15 -13.90 -3.59
N VAL A 326 -7.23 -14.06 -2.65
CA VAL A 326 -7.10 -13.18 -1.49
C VAL A 326 -6.02 -12.16 -1.79
N ARG A 327 -6.32 -10.89 -1.63
CA ARG A 327 -5.36 -9.80 -1.79
C ARG A 327 -5.30 -9.00 -0.49
N ALA A 328 -4.10 -8.85 0.03
CA ALA A 328 -3.81 -8.03 1.19
C ALA A 328 -2.35 -7.59 1.11
N ARG A 329 -1.99 -6.56 1.87
CA ARG A 329 -0.60 -6.14 2.03
C ARG A 329 0.26 -7.32 2.47
N GLN A 330 1.39 -7.54 1.81
CA GLN A 330 2.28 -8.67 2.06
C GLN A 330 3.35 -8.38 3.12
N SER A 331 3.62 -7.12 3.39
CA SER A 331 4.64 -6.72 4.39
C SER A 331 4.38 -5.30 4.89
N TYR A 332 4.91 -4.99 6.06
CA TYR A 332 4.90 -3.64 6.62
C TYR A 332 6.10 -3.44 7.54
N PHE A 333 6.48 -2.18 7.76
CA PHE A 333 7.47 -1.82 8.78
C PHE A 333 6.78 -1.52 10.10
N ARG A 334 7.31 -2.13 11.15
CA ARG A 334 6.80 -1.96 12.51
C ARG A 334 7.24 -0.64 13.16
#